data_b673dd643cedb8eb1abab9719b63340a
#
_entry.id   b673dd643cedb8eb1abab9719b63340a
#
_cell.length_a   1.000
_cell.length_b   1.000
_cell.length_c   1.000
_cell.angle_alpha   90.00
_cell.angle_beta   90.00
_cell.angle_gamma   90.00
#
_symmetry.space_group_name_H-M   'P 1'
#
loop_
_entity.id
_entity.type
_entity.pdbx_description
1 polymer ?
#
loop_
_entity_poly.entity_id
_entity_poly.type
_entity_poly.pdbx_seq_one_letter_code
_entity_poly.pdbx_strand_id
1 'polypeptide(L)'
;MDISVVIPLYNEEESIPELYAWIERVMNENNFSYEVIFISDGSTDSSWDIICDLQKKSAHVKGIKFRRNYGKSPALYCGFEEAQGDVVITMTT
;
A
#
# COMPACT_ATOMS: atom_id res chain seq x y z
N MET A 1 12.86 2.69 10.80
CA MET A 1 11.55 3.08 10.25
C MET A 1 10.46 2.74 11.25
N ASP A 2 9.59 3.68 11.52
CA ASP A 2 8.60 3.49 12.60
C ASP A 2 7.45 2.58 12.19
N ILE A 3 6.84 2.83 11.04
CA ILE A 3 5.58 2.19 10.67
C ILE A 3 5.61 1.69 9.22
N SER A 4 5.11 0.46 9.02
CA SER A 4 4.78 -0.05 7.70
C SER A 4 3.28 -0.24 7.62
N VAL A 5 2.66 0.33 6.58
CA VAL A 5 1.23 0.17 6.32
C VAL A 5 1.07 -0.78 5.14
N VAL A 6 0.43 -1.91 5.36
CA VAL A 6 0.24 -2.95 4.33
C VAL A 6 -1.20 -2.92 3.87
N ILE A 7 -1.41 -2.67 2.58
CA ILE A 7 -2.74 -2.47 2.00
C ILE A 7 -2.95 -3.42 0.82
N PRO A 8 -3.57 -4.58 1.05
CA PRO A 8 -4.00 -5.44 -0.05
C PRO A 8 -5.26 -4.84 -0.69
N LEU A 9 -5.32 -4.88 -2.01
CA LEU A 9 -6.44 -4.30 -2.74
C LEU A 9 -6.75 -5.06 -4.03
N TYR A 10 -7.99 -4.92 -4.49
CA TYR A 10 -8.44 -5.44 -5.75
C TYR A 10 -9.45 -4.47 -6.35
N ASN A 11 -9.12 -3.89 -7.52
CA ASN A 11 -9.98 -2.95 -8.23
C ASN A 11 -10.47 -1.78 -7.35
N GLU A 12 -9.51 -1.04 -6.80
CA GLU A 12 -9.77 0.08 -5.89
C GLU A 12 -9.19 1.40 -6.43
N GLU A 13 -9.25 1.61 -7.75
CA GLU A 13 -8.62 2.78 -8.37
C GLU A 13 -9.11 4.12 -7.82
N GLU A 14 -10.38 4.20 -7.41
CA GLU A 14 -10.94 5.44 -6.86
C GLU A 14 -10.48 5.70 -5.42
N SER A 15 -10.29 4.64 -4.64
CA SER A 15 -9.98 4.73 -3.21
C SER A 15 -8.51 4.99 -2.92
N ILE A 16 -7.62 4.53 -3.78
CA ILE A 16 -6.16 4.57 -3.53
C ILE A 16 -5.64 5.99 -3.29
N PRO A 17 -5.95 7.00 -4.13
CA PRO A 17 -5.40 8.34 -3.92
C PRO A 17 -5.87 8.96 -2.61
N GLU A 18 -7.14 8.80 -2.25
CA GLU A 18 -7.70 9.35 -1.01
C GLU A 18 -7.08 8.68 0.21
N LEU A 19 -6.95 7.35 0.17
CA LEU A 19 -6.38 6.60 1.27
C LEU A 19 -4.92 6.99 1.50
N TYR A 20 -4.15 7.11 0.42
CA TYR A 20 -2.75 7.50 0.54
C TYR A 20 -2.62 8.92 1.09
N ALA A 21 -3.44 9.86 0.62
CA ALA A 21 -3.41 11.24 1.11
C ALA A 21 -3.69 11.31 2.62
N TRP A 22 -4.65 10.52 3.09
CA TRP A 22 -4.97 10.44 4.50
C TRP A 22 -3.81 9.87 5.33
N ILE A 23 -3.20 8.77 4.86
CA ILE A 23 -2.05 8.16 5.52
C ILE A 23 -0.89 9.14 5.61
N GLU A 24 -0.56 9.80 4.50
CA GLU A 24 0.52 10.78 4.45
C GLU A 24 0.31 11.89 5.47
N ARG A 25 -0.90 12.41 5.55
CA ARG A 25 -1.23 13.47 6.50
C ARG A 25 -1.05 13.00 7.94
N VAL A 26 -1.58 11.84 8.29
CA VAL A 26 -1.50 11.30 9.65
C VAL A 26 -0.04 11.05 10.04
N MET A 27 0.75 10.47 9.16
CA MET A 27 2.15 10.17 9.46
C MET A 27 2.96 11.45 9.63
N ASN A 28 2.72 12.45 8.79
CA ASN A 28 3.42 13.73 8.89
C ASN A 28 3.03 14.51 10.15
N GLU A 29 1.75 14.51 10.51
CA GLU A 29 1.26 15.18 11.73
C GLU A 29 1.89 14.59 13.00
N ASN A 30 2.21 13.30 12.98
CA ASN A 30 2.79 12.60 14.13
C ASN A 30 4.30 12.40 14.03
N ASN A 31 4.93 12.92 12.99
CA ASN A 31 6.37 12.83 12.76
C ASN A 31 6.88 11.38 12.71
N PHE A 32 6.09 10.45 12.19
CA PHE A 32 6.52 9.07 11.99
C PHE A 32 7.30 8.92 10.69
N SER A 33 8.35 8.12 10.73
CA SER A 33 8.94 7.59 9.51
C SER A 33 8.11 6.37 9.09
N TYR A 34 7.79 6.26 7.80
CA TYR A 34 6.82 5.27 7.34
C TYR A 34 7.06 4.80 5.92
N GLU A 35 6.48 3.66 5.61
CA GLU A 35 6.31 3.18 4.24
C GLU A 35 4.88 2.69 4.06
N VAL A 36 4.38 2.76 2.84
CA VAL A 36 3.08 2.23 2.46
C VAL A 36 3.30 1.19 1.38
N ILE A 37 2.87 -0.03 1.64
CA ILE A 37 3.05 -1.16 0.73
C ILE A 37 1.68 -1.54 0.18
N PHE A 38 1.44 -1.19 -1.08
CA PHE A 38 0.22 -1.56 -1.79
C PHE A 38 0.44 -2.89 -2.50
N ILE A 39 -0.45 -3.85 -2.29
CA ILE A 39 -0.43 -5.12 -2.99
C ILE A 39 -1.66 -5.19 -3.89
N SER A 40 -1.46 -5.06 -5.19
CA SER A 40 -2.52 -5.19 -6.18
C SER A 40 -2.75 -6.67 -6.46
N ASP A 41 -3.84 -7.20 -5.94
CA ASP A 41 -4.17 -8.62 -5.98
C ASP A 41 -4.88 -8.98 -7.29
N GLY A 42 -4.16 -8.81 -8.41
CA GLY A 42 -4.68 -9.13 -9.73
C GLY A 42 -5.70 -8.13 -10.25
N SER A 43 -5.59 -6.85 -9.86
CA SER A 43 -6.54 -5.81 -10.32
C SER A 43 -6.58 -5.70 -11.83
N THR A 44 -7.78 -5.51 -12.37
CA THR A 44 -8.05 -5.37 -13.81
C THR A 44 -8.34 -3.93 -14.22
N ASP A 45 -8.49 -3.04 -13.26
CA ASP A 45 -8.71 -1.61 -13.49
C ASP A 45 -7.39 -0.83 -13.48
N SER A 46 -7.42 0.47 -13.26
CA SER A 46 -6.25 1.34 -13.22
C SER A 46 -5.53 1.37 -11.86
N SER A 47 -5.88 0.48 -10.93
CA SER A 47 -5.28 0.47 -9.59
C SER A 47 -3.76 0.40 -9.63
N TRP A 48 -3.20 -0.49 -10.46
CA TRP A 48 -1.75 -0.63 -10.55
C TRP A 48 -1.08 0.62 -11.10
N ASP A 49 -1.69 1.26 -12.11
CA ASP A 49 -1.14 2.49 -12.69
C ASP A 49 -1.09 3.61 -11.65
N ILE A 50 -2.12 3.70 -10.82
CA ILE A 50 -2.17 4.69 -9.74
C ILE A 50 -1.08 4.42 -8.70
N ILE A 51 -0.87 3.16 -8.33
CA ILE A 51 0.20 2.77 -7.41
C ILE A 51 1.57 3.17 -7.99
N CYS A 52 1.80 2.90 -9.27
CA CYS A 52 3.03 3.28 -9.94
C CYS A 52 3.26 4.79 -9.93
N ASP A 53 2.21 5.57 -10.17
CA ASP A 53 2.29 7.02 -10.13
C ASP A 53 2.64 7.54 -8.73
N LEU A 54 2.01 6.98 -7.70
CA LEU A 54 2.32 7.32 -6.31
C LEU A 54 3.77 6.98 -5.97
N GLN A 55 4.24 5.83 -6.43
CA GLN A 55 5.62 5.38 -6.20
C GLN A 55 6.64 6.34 -6.82
N LYS A 56 6.32 6.90 -7.99
CA LYS A 56 7.17 7.91 -8.64
C LYS A 56 7.20 9.22 -7.87
N LYS A 57 6.10 9.59 -7.24
CA LYS A 57 5.95 10.87 -6.53
C LYS A 57 6.45 10.81 -5.08
N SER A 58 6.48 9.63 -4.47
CA SER A 58 6.81 9.48 -3.06
C SER A 58 7.74 8.29 -2.84
N ALA A 59 8.84 8.53 -2.14
CA ALA A 59 9.78 7.49 -1.75
C ALA A 59 9.20 6.56 -0.67
N HIS A 60 8.07 6.94 -0.06
CA HIS A 60 7.42 6.13 0.98
C HIS A 60 6.57 4.99 0.41
N VAL A 61 6.26 5.02 -0.88
CA VAL A 61 5.34 4.07 -1.50
C VAL A 61 6.10 2.92 -2.15
N LYS A 62 5.65 1.70 -1.85
CA LYS A 62 6.09 0.47 -2.52
C LYS A 62 4.88 -0.22 -3.11
N GLY A 63 5.07 -0.86 -4.26
CA GLY A 63 3.99 -1.58 -4.94
C GLY A 63 4.39 -3.01 -5.25
N ILE A 64 3.46 -3.93 -5.03
CA ILE A 64 3.59 -5.34 -5.41
C ILE A 64 2.39 -5.67 -6.30
N LYS A 65 2.66 -6.26 -7.45
CA LYS A 65 1.60 -6.63 -8.39
C LYS A 65 1.52 -8.14 -8.54
N PHE A 66 0.35 -8.70 -8.27
CA PHE A 66 0.06 -10.09 -8.59
C PHE A 66 -0.52 -10.18 -10.00
N ARG A 67 -0.19 -11.25 -10.72
CA ARG A 67 -0.70 -11.48 -12.07
C ARG A 67 -2.20 -11.75 -12.09
N ARG A 68 -2.72 -12.32 -11.00
CA ARG A 68 -4.13 -12.66 -10.88
C ARG A 68 -4.52 -12.58 -9.41
N ASN A 69 -5.81 -12.68 -9.13
CA ASN A 69 -6.31 -12.65 -7.76
C ASN A 69 -5.98 -13.96 -7.05
N TYR A 70 -5.21 -13.86 -5.98
CA TYR A 70 -4.86 -15.00 -5.12
C TYR A 70 -5.56 -14.94 -3.78
N GLY A 71 -6.19 -13.81 -3.47
CA GLY A 71 -6.87 -13.63 -2.21
C GLY A 71 -6.09 -12.77 -1.23
N LYS A 72 -6.78 -12.39 -0.15
CA LYS A 72 -6.27 -11.45 0.85
C LYS A 72 -5.07 -12.01 1.63
N SER A 73 -5.11 -13.31 2.00
CA SER A 73 -4.05 -13.88 2.83
C SER A 73 -2.68 -13.91 2.15
N PRO A 74 -2.55 -14.36 0.89
CA PRO A 74 -1.28 -14.24 0.18
C PRO A 74 -0.80 -12.80 0.02
N ALA A 75 -1.72 -11.86 -0.22
CA ALA A 75 -1.38 -10.45 -0.35
C ALA A 75 -0.81 -9.89 0.95
N LEU A 76 -1.45 -10.18 2.08
CA LEU A 76 -0.97 -9.77 3.40
C LEU A 76 0.40 -10.37 3.70
N TYR A 77 0.59 -11.65 3.40
CA TYR A 77 1.86 -12.32 3.63
C TYR A 77 3.01 -11.65 2.87
N CYS A 78 2.80 -11.35 1.60
CA CYS A 78 3.80 -10.64 0.80
C CYS A 78 4.12 -9.26 1.38
N GLY A 79 3.09 -8.54 1.82
CA GLY A 79 3.27 -7.24 2.44
C GLY A 79 4.08 -7.32 3.73
N PHE A 80 3.81 -8.32 4.57
CA PHE A 80 4.54 -8.52 5.81
C PHE A 80 6.01 -8.84 5.56
N GLU A 81 6.32 -9.63 4.54
CA GLU A 81 7.71 -9.94 4.19
C GLU A 81 8.48 -8.71 3.75
N GLU A 82 7.83 -7.78 3.06
CA GLU A 82 8.46 -6.55 2.58
C GLU A 82 8.56 -5.47 3.67
N ALA A 83 7.75 -5.57 4.73
CA ALA A 83 7.66 -4.53 5.75
C ALA A 83 8.96 -4.42 6.56
N GLN A 84 9.44 -3.18 6.70
CA GLN A 84 10.67 -2.86 7.44
C GLN A 84 10.41 -2.04 8.70
N GLY A 85 9.17 -1.62 8.91
CA GLY A 85 8.82 -0.82 10.08
C GLY A 85 8.78 -1.61 11.36
N ASP A 86 8.99 -0.93 12.48
CA ASP A 86 8.90 -1.54 13.81
C ASP A 86 7.48 -1.99 14.13
N VAL A 87 6.50 -1.24 13.62
CA VAL A 87 5.08 -1.56 13.75
C VAL A 87 4.50 -1.75 12.37
N VAL A 88 3.74 -2.83 12.18
CA VAL A 88 3.07 -3.12 10.91
C VAL A 88 1.57 -2.97 11.10
N ILE A 89 0.96 -2.09 10.32
CA ILE A 89 -0.48 -1.83 10.32
C ILE A 89 -1.05 -2.33 9.01
N THR A 90 -2.16 -3.06 9.06
CA THR A 90 -2.88 -3.48 7.87
C THR A 90 -4.14 -2.63 7.70
N MET A 91 -4.43 -2.26 6.45
CA MET A 91 -5.66 -1.55 6.11
C MET A 91 -6.33 -2.26 4.95
N THR A 92 -7.65 -2.30 4.97
CA THR A 92 -8.44 -2.81 3.85
C THR A 92 -9.21 -1.66 3.21
N THR A 93 -9.33 -1.75 1.90
CA THR A 93 -10.11 -0.77 1.13
C THR A 93 -11.53 -1.24 0.90
#